data_bd1e644b6d22ed04a8ce4d87e50260ba
#
_entry.id   bd1e644b6d22ed04a8ce4d87e50260ba
#
_cell.length_a   1.000
_cell.length_b   1.000
_cell.length_c   1.000
_cell.angle_alpha   90.00
_cell.angle_beta   90.00
_cell.angle_gamma   90.00
#
_symmetry.space_group_name_H-M   'P 1'
#
loop_
_entity.id
_entity.type
_entity.pdbx_description
1 polymer ?
#
loop_
_entity_poly.entity_id
_entity_poly.type
_entity_poly.pdbx_seq_one_letter_code
_entity_poly.pdbx_strand_id
1 'polypeptide(L)'
;MTDALMIERYYAILDSGRIDDAVALLDESIEFAIALPGTVRRGYNRSDMLDYLRGRPPVDRRHVLLRTSSAGDVQFAYGSVVENDVKTTGYFLAAMHLDSDGAIDAYEVSFDTEFSILTKELAHGKRD
;
A
#
# COMPACT_ATOMS: atom_id res chain seq x y z
N MET A 1 14.53 -16.25 11.89
CA MET A 1 14.11 -15.64 10.60
C MET A 1 12.71 -15.07 10.75
N THR A 2 12.53 -13.86 10.34
CA THR A 2 11.23 -13.19 10.46
C THR A 2 10.44 -13.36 9.17
N ASP A 3 9.20 -13.82 9.27
CA ASP A 3 8.34 -13.94 8.11
C ASP A 3 7.96 -12.55 7.60
N ALA A 4 7.76 -12.44 6.29
CA ALA A 4 7.29 -11.21 5.70
C ALA A 4 5.91 -10.87 6.23
N LEU A 5 5.65 -9.59 6.49
CA LEU A 5 4.35 -9.13 6.89
C LEU A 5 3.36 -9.24 5.71
N MET A 6 2.08 -9.39 6.02
CA MET A 6 1.06 -9.45 4.98
C MET A 6 1.06 -8.18 4.13
N ILE A 7 1.28 -7.02 4.74
CA ILE A 7 1.33 -5.76 4.01
C ILE A 7 2.49 -5.73 3.01
N GLU A 8 3.61 -6.35 3.34
CA GLU A 8 4.74 -6.49 2.42
C GLU A 8 4.37 -7.43 1.26
N ARG A 9 3.73 -8.55 1.57
CA ARG A 9 3.32 -9.52 0.55
C ARG A 9 2.30 -8.92 -0.41
N TYR A 10 1.33 -8.20 0.13
CA TYR A 10 0.28 -7.58 -0.68
C TYR A 10 0.89 -6.63 -1.73
N TYR A 11 1.75 -5.72 -1.29
CA TYR A 11 2.36 -4.77 -2.23
C TYR A 11 3.30 -5.46 -3.23
N ALA A 12 4.06 -6.46 -2.78
CA ALA A 12 4.95 -7.17 -3.69
C ALA A 12 4.18 -7.88 -4.81
N ILE A 13 3.08 -8.54 -4.48
CA ILE A 13 2.25 -9.23 -5.47
C ILE A 13 1.56 -8.22 -6.39
N LEU A 14 0.99 -7.15 -5.80
CA LEU A 14 0.32 -6.11 -6.55
C LEU A 14 1.28 -5.46 -7.56
N ASP A 15 2.48 -5.12 -7.11
CA ASP A 15 3.47 -4.43 -7.95
C ASP A 15 4.05 -5.33 -9.04
N SER A 16 3.94 -6.64 -8.88
CA SER A 16 4.37 -7.60 -9.91
C SER A 16 3.34 -7.71 -11.04
N GLY A 17 2.22 -7.00 -10.96
CA GLY A 17 1.17 -7.04 -11.97
C GLY A 17 0.13 -8.13 -11.75
N ARG A 18 0.27 -8.94 -10.70
CA ARG A 18 -0.66 -10.03 -10.41
C ARG A 18 -1.82 -9.54 -9.54
N ILE A 19 -2.67 -8.69 -10.14
CA ILE A 19 -3.77 -8.05 -9.42
C ILE A 19 -4.71 -9.08 -8.79
N ASP A 20 -5.07 -10.13 -9.55
CA ASP A 20 -5.98 -11.15 -9.02
C ASP A 20 -5.40 -11.88 -7.80
N ASP A 21 -4.09 -12.13 -7.81
CA ASP A 21 -3.43 -12.77 -6.68
C ASP A 21 -3.35 -11.85 -5.47
N ALA A 22 -3.15 -10.55 -5.69
CA ALA A 22 -3.17 -9.58 -4.60
C ALA A 22 -4.56 -9.51 -3.96
N VAL A 23 -5.60 -9.45 -4.79
CA VAL A 23 -6.99 -9.40 -4.31
C VAL A 23 -7.37 -10.68 -3.57
N ALA A 24 -6.75 -11.82 -3.94
CA ALA A 24 -7.00 -13.09 -3.25
C ALA A 24 -6.54 -13.08 -1.78
N LEU A 25 -5.69 -12.14 -1.39
CA LEU A 25 -5.27 -11.98 0.01
C LEU A 25 -6.33 -11.27 0.86
N LEU A 26 -7.33 -10.70 0.23
CA LEU A 26 -8.38 -9.93 0.91
C LEU A 26 -9.54 -10.84 1.29
N ASP A 27 -10.18 -10.50 2.42
CA ASP A 27 -11.46 -11.10 2.76
C ASP A 27 -12.51 -10.62 1.74
N GLU A 28 -13.53 -11.45 1.47
CA GLU A 28 -14.56 -11.09 0.48
C GLU A 28 -15.28 -9.80 0.87
N SER A 29 -15.46 -9.56 2.16
CA SER A 29 -16.16 -8.38 2.67
C SER A 29 -15.18 -7.30 3.14
N ILE A 30 -14.00 -7.22 2.54
CA ILE A 30 -13.04 -6.18 2.88
C ILE A 30 -13.66 -4.78 2.78
N GLU A 31 -13.33 -3.94 3.75
CA GLU A 31 -13.66 -2.52 3.69
C GLU A 31 -12.37 -1.74 3.51
N PHE A 32 -12.38 -0.75 2.61
CA PHE A 32 -11.17 0.01 2.39
C PHE A 32 -11.47 1.49 2.10
N ALA A 33 -10.46 2.31 2.39
CA ALA A 33 -10.46 3.72 2.06
C ALA A 33 -9.07 4.08 1.50
N ILE A 34 -9.05 4.64 0.31
CA ILE A 34 -7.82 5.05 -0.37
C ILE A 34 -7.92 6.54 -0.59
N ALA A 35 -7.18 7.31 0.22
CA ALA A 35 -7.16 8.76 0.13
C ALA A 35 -6.10 9.19 -0.88
N LEU A 36 -6.56 9.73 -1.99
CA LEU A 36 -5.74 10.26 -3.07
C LEU A 36 -5.83 11.78 -3.03
N PRO A 37 -4.89 12.51 -3.65
CA PRO A 37 -5.02 13.96 -3.74
C PRO A 37 -6.37 14.34 -4.35
N GLY A 38 -7.18 15.06 -3.57
CA GLY A 38 -8.48 15.56 -4.04
C GLY A 38 -9.65 14.60 -3.98
N THR A 39 -9.44 13.34 -3.58
CA THR A 39 -10.54 12.38 -3.55
C THR A 39 -10.25 11.22 -2.59
N VAL A 40 -11.31 10.54 -2.16
CA VAL A 40 -11.17 9.31 -1.37
C VAL A 40 -12.01 8.23 -2.07
N ARG A 41 -11.36 7.09 -2.34
CA ARG A 41 -12.03 5.94 -2.93
C ARG A 41 -12.33 4.95 -1.81
N ARG A 42 -13.58 4.56 -1.71
CA ARG A 42 -14.02 3.61 -0.69
C ARG A 42 -14.66 2.39 -1.33
N GLY A 43 -14.55 1.25 -0.65
CA GLY A 43 -15.19 0.02 -1.12
C GLY A 43 -15.49 -0.91 0.02
N TYR A 44 -16.32 -1.91 -0.25
CA TYR A 44 -16.89 -2.77 0.77
C TYR A 44 -16.82 -4.25 0.42
N ASN A 45 -16.08 -4.61 -0.62
CA ASN A 45 -15.89 -6.00 -1.00
C ASN A 45 -14.71 -6.13 -1.96
N ARG A 46 -14.32 -7.38 -2.27
CA ARG A 46 -13.22 -7.66 -3.20
C ARG A 46 -13.47 -7.09 -4.58
N SER A 47 -14.70 -7.16 -5.05
CA SER A 47 -15.04 -6.68 -6.39
C SER A 47 -14.76 -5.18 -6.51
N ASP A 48 -15.09 -4.41 -5.48
CA ASP A 48 -14.80 -2.97 -5.44
C ASP A 48 -13.30 -2.71 -5.54
N MET A 49 -12.50 -3.49 -4.81
CA MET A 49 -11.04 -3.33 -4.85
C MET A 49 -10.49 -3.70 -6.22
N LEU A 50 -10.98 -4.78 -6.81
CA LEU A 50 -10.54 -5.21 -8.12
C LEU A 50 -10.84 -4.14 -9.17
N ASP A 51 -12.04 -3.55 -9.12
CA ASP A 51 -12.42 -2.48 -10.04
C ASP A 51 -11.50 -1.27 -9.88
N TYR A 52 -11.20 -0.88 -8.63
CA TYR A 52 -10.29 0.23 -8.37
C TYR A 52 -8.89 -0.06 -8.96
N LEU A 53 -8.35 -1.23 -8.68
CA LEU A 53 -6.99 -1.57 -9.11
C LEU A 53 -6.88 -1.65 -10.63
N ARG A 54 -7.88 -2.23 -11.29
CA ARG A 54 -7.90 -2.33 -12.76
C ARG A 54 -8.12 -1.00 -13.43
N GLY A 55 -8.73 -0.05 -12.73
CA GLY A 55 -8.99 1.28 -13.26
C GLY A 55 -7.81 2.26 -13.14
N ARG A 56 -6.73 1.85 -12.48
CA ARG A 56 -5.56 2.73 -12.34
C ARG A 56 -4.84 2.89 -13.69
N PRO A 57 -4.15 4.04 -13.88
CA PRO A 57 -3.33 4.22 -15.10
C PRO A 57 -2.34 3.06 -15.26
N PRO A 58 -2.13 2.57 -16.50
CA PRO A 58 -1.25 1.42 -16.73
C PRO A 58 0.22 1.83 -16.76
N VAL A 59 0.80 2.11 -15.61
CA VAL A 59 2.22 2.43 -15.45
C VAL A 59 2.89 1.37 -14.60
N ASP A 60 4.19 1.20 -14.77
CA ASP A 60 4.99 0.35 -13.91
C ASP A 60 5.15 1.06 -12.57
N ARG A 61 4.39 0.62 -11.58
CA ARG A 61 4.33 1.28 -10.28
C ARG A 61 4.86 0.35 -9.22
N ARG A 62 5.73 0.87 -8.37
CA ARG A 62 6.25 0.12 -7.23
C ARG A 62 6.07 0.90 -5.93
N HIS A 63 5.68 0.16 -4.92
CA HIS A 63 5.59 0.67 -3.54
C HIS A 63 6.88 0.27 -2.84
N VAL A 64 7.72 1.26 -2.53
CA VAL A 64 8.97 1.02 -1.82
C VAL A 64 8.69 1.20 -0.33
N LEU A 65 8.68 0.11 0.42
CA LEU A 65 8.34 0.13 1.84
C LEU A 65 9.56 0.57 2.64
N LEU A 66 9.51 1.77 3.18
CA LEU A 66 10.61 2.37 3.93
C LEU A 66 10.55 2.00 5.41
N ARG A 67 9.36 1.85 5.95
CA ARG A 67 9.14 1.41 7.33
C ARG A 67 7.93 0.49 7.36
N THR A 68 8.04 -0.62 8.08
CA THR A 68 6.92 -1.52 8.31
C THR A 68 6.90 -1.95 9.76
N SER A 69 5.72 -2.26 10.27
CA SER A 69 5.59 -2.77 11.62
C SER A 69 4.26 -3.50 11.78
N SER A 70 4.14 -4.24 12.85
CA SER A 70 2.88 -4.89 13.21
C SER A 70 2.61 -4.68 14.69
N ALA A 71 1.34 -4.54 15.01
CA ALA A 71 0.87 -4.43 16.39
C ALA A 71 -0.41 -5.26 16.50
N GLY A 72 -0.28 -6.47 17.08
CA GLY A 72 -1.40 -7.40 17.15
C GLY A 72 -1.84 -7.78 15.74
N ASP A 73 -3.11 -7.53 15.46
CA ASP A 73 -3.73 -7.87 14.17
C ASP A 73 -3.71 -6.74 13.15
N VAL A 74 -2.95 -5.67 13.43
CA VAL A 74 -2.83 -4.54 12.52
C VAL A 74 -1.39 -4.41 12.02
N GLN A 75 -1.23 -4.22 10.72
CA GLN A 75 0.08 -4.02 10.11
C GLN A 75 0.13 -2.65 9.45
N PHE A 76 1.32 -2.04 9.44
CA PHE A 76 1.53 -0.68 8.97
C PHE A 76 2.71 -0.61 8.02
N ALA A 77 2.62 0.31 7.05
CA ALA A 77 3.75 0.60 6.17
C ALA A 77 3.78 2.08 5.85
N TYR A 78 4.98 2.62 5.77
CA TYR A 78 5.22 3.94 5.22
C TYR A 78 6.24 3.79 4.11
N GLY A 79 5.99 4.44 2.97
CA GLY A 79 6.90 4.28 1.85
C GLY A 79 6.71 5.32 0.77
N SER A 80 7.40 5.08 -0.34
CA SER A 80 7.31 5.92 -1.52
C SER A 80 6.73 5.13 -2.69
N VAL A 81 6.17 5.86 -3.65
CA VAL A 81 5.68 5.28 -4.90
C VAL A 81 6.63 5.69 -6.01
N VAL A 82 7.16 4.70 -6.73
CA VAL A 82 8.09 4.94 -7.84
C VAL A 82 7.43 4.44 -9.12
N GLU A 83 7.43 5.28 -10.15
CA GLU A 83 6.86 4.91 -11.45
C GLU A 83 7.96 4.80 -12.49
N ASN A 84 7.88 3.73 -13.29
CA ASN A 84 8.80 3.46 -14.40
C ASN A 84 10.26 3.38 -13.95
N ASP A 85 10.50 2.96 -12.73
CA ASP A 85 11.82 2.77 -12.10
C ASP A 85 12.67 4.03 -11.98
N VAL A 86 12.11 5.21 -12.28
CA VAL A 86 12.92 6.43 -12.33
C VAL A 86 12.34 7.59 -11.54
N LYS A 87 11.05 7.60 -11.29
CA LYS A 87 10.42 8.79 -10.72
C LYS A 87 9.63 8.45 -9.46
N THR A 88 10.00 9.08 -8.35
CA THR A 88 9.18 9.06 -7.15
C THR A 88 8.00 10.01 -7.35
N THR A 89 6.79 9.47 -7.35
CA THR A 89 5.59 10.26 -7.61
C THR A 89 4.83 10.62 -6.35
N GLY A 90 5.23 10.06 -5.20
CA GLY A 90 4.59 10.40 -3.94
C GLY A 90 5.01 9.46 -2.83
N TYR A 91 4.35 9.64 -1.70
CA TYR A 91 4.58 8.87 -0.48
C TYR A 91 3.24 8.35 0.03
N PHE A 92 3.29 7.28 0.82
CA PHE A 92 2.06 6.70 1.33
C PHE A 92 2.21 6.21 2.76
N LEU A 93 1.11 6.25 3.48
CA LEU A 93 0.97 5.67 4.81
C LEU A 93 -0.20 4.70 4.76
N ALA A 94 0.05 3.45 5.10
CA ALA A 94 -0.96 2.39 4.97
C ALA A 94 -1.10 1.62 6.26
N ALA A 95 -2.31 1.14 6.51
CA ALA A 95 -2.59 0.24 7.61
C ALA A 95 -3.60 -0.81 7.14
N MET A 96 -3.46 -2.04 7.64
CA MET A 96 -4.41 -3.10 7.34
C MET A 96 -4.68 -3.94 8.58
N HIS A 97 -5.92 -4.41 8.69
CA HIS A 97 -6.34 -5.34 9.74
C HIS A 97 -6.44 -6.74 9.14
N LEU A 98 -5.95 -7.72 9.88
CA LEU A 98 -6.03 -9.12 9.47
C LEU A 98 -7.08 -9.82 10.33
N ASP A 99 -7.96 -10.58 9.67
CA ASP A 99 -8.96 -11.36 10.39
C ASP A 99 -8.33 -12.61 11.01
N SER A 100 -9.14 -13.42 11.66
CA SER A 100 -8.64 -14.62 12.35
C SER A 100 -8.04 -15.66 11.41
N ASP A 101 -8.38 -15.61 10.13
CA ASP A 101 -7.83 -16.50 9.11
C ASP A 101 -6.61 -15.93 8.43
N GLY A 102 -6.20 -14.72 8.82
CA GLY A 102 -5.04 -14.03 8.23
C GLY A 102 -5.35 -13.28 6.96
N ALA A 103 -6.61 -13.16 6.56
CA ALA A 103 -6.99 -12.38 5.39
C ALA A 103 -7.12 -10.91 5.77
N ILE A 104 -6.92 -10.03 4.79
CA ILE A 104 -7.03 -8.59 4.99
C ILE A 104 -8.51 -8.22 4.92
N ASP A 105 -9.10 -7.78 6.03
CA ASP A 105 -10.51 -7.42 6.06
C ASP A 105 -10.77 -5.91 6.17
N ALA A 106 -9.72 -5.12 6.41
CA ALA A 106 -9.80 -3.66 6.40
C ALA A 106 -8.47 -3.09 5.94
N TYR A 107 -8.51 -2.04 5.14
CA TYR A 107 -7.31 -1.45 4.57
C TYR A 107 -7.52 0.05 4.37
N GLU A 108 -6.55 0.81 4.82
CA GLU A 108 -6.55 2.27 4.66
C GLU A 108 -5.19 2.70 4.16
N VAL A 109 -5.17 3.59 3.16
CA VAL A 109 -3.93 4.18 2.68
C VAL A 109 -4.18 5.64 2.32
N SER A 110 -3.17 6.47 2.61
CA SER A 110 -3.20 7.89 2.28
C SER A 110 -1.95 8.23 1.47
N PHE A 111 -2.14 8.92 0.35
CA PHE A 111 -1.05 9.32 -0.54
C PHE A 111 -0.84 10.83 -0.50
N ASP A 112 0.42 11.25 -0.50
CA ASP A 112 0.81 12.66 -0.61
C ASP A 112 1.87 12.75 -1.70
N THR A 113 1.71 13.69 -2.64
CA THR A 113 2.62 13.80 -3.78
C THR A 113 3.90 14.56 -3.45
N GLU A 114 3.95 15.28 -2.35
CA GLU A 114 5.07 16.17 -2.04
C GLU A 114 5.70 15.93 -0.69
N PHE A 115 4.89 15.62 0.33
CA PHE A 115 5.35 15.56 1.70
C PHE A 115 5.72 14.13 2.12
N SER A 116 6.90 13.99 2.74
CA SER A 116 7.31 12.75 3.39
C SER A 116 7.67 13.05 4.84
N ILE A 117 7.22 12.19 5.75
CA ILE A 117 7.63 12.31 7.16
C ILE A 117 9.12 12.02 7.32
N LEU A 118 9.76 11.43 6.31
CA LEU A 118 11.19 11.12 6.32
C LEU A 118 12.02 12.14 5.55
N THR A 119 11.43 13.27 5.15
CA THR A 119 12.14 14.29 4.36
C THR A 119 13.41 14.77 5.04
N LYS A 120 13.36 15.02 6.34
CA LYS A 120 14.54 15.50 7.07
C LYS A 120 15.65 14.46 7.11
N GLU A 121 15.29 13.19 7.29
CA GLU A 121 16.24 12.09 7.28
C GLU A 121 16.93 11.98 5.92
N LEU A 122 16.15 12.06 4.83
CA LEU A 122 16.69 11.99 3.48
C LEU A 122 17.59 13.17 3.17
N ALA A 123 17.22 14.37 3.61
CA ALA A 123 18.03 15.57 3.40
C ALA A 123 19.38 15.46 4.14
N HIS A 124 19.37 14.96 5.37
CA HIS A 124 20.58 14.76 6.14
C HIS A 124 21.50 13.72 5.50
N GLY A 125 20.93 12.62 5.02
CA GLY A 125 21.69 11.58 4.33
C GLY A 125 22.40 12.11 3.10
N LYS A 126 21.79 13.06 2.39
CA LYS A 126 22.41 13.66 1.20
C LYS A 126 23.56 14.61 1.52
N ARG A 127 23.56 15.18 2.71
CA ARG A 127 24.60 16.13 3.13
C ARG A 127 25.84 15.43 3.66
N ASP A 128 25.63 14.25 4.14
CA ASP A 128 26.73 13.47 4.73
C ASP A 128 27.51 12.75 3.65
#